data_d7387f02cb3a79315dfb3ad23f387fce
#
_entry.id   d7387f02cb3a79315dfb3ad23f387fce
#
_cell.length_a   1.000
_cell.length_b   1.000
_cell.length_c   1.000
_cell.angle_alpha   90.00
_cell.angle_beta   90.00
_cell.angle_gamma   90.00
#
_symmetry.space_group_name_H-M   'P 1'
#
loop_
_entity.id
_entity.type
_entity.pdbx_description
1 polymer ?
#
loop_
_entity_poly.entity_id
_entity_poly.type
_entity_poly.pdbx_seq_one_letter_code
_entity_poly.pdbx_strand_id
1 'polypeptide(L)'
;MLLIRSSQREEQPLVLVQEVITVDDDFCVPRDKDIACLDADSLPQGEVTMRVWRSGDRFVPFGMKGFKKVRDYLRDRKQSLFEKESQRVVCVGDEIVWLVGERTDNRFRVTSNTRRVLKLSVQIPNCGD
;
A
#
# COMPACT_ATOMS: atom_id res chain seq x y z
N MET A 1 -4.83 -31.97 8.20
CA MET A 1 -4.77 -31.36 7.82
C MET A 1 -4.62 -30.44 8.02
N LEU A 2 -4.40 -30.64 8.07
CA LEU A 2 -4.28 -29.82 8.02
C LEU A 2 -3.87 -28.97 7.83
N LEU A 3 -3.60 -28.84 7.57
CA LEU A 3 -3.04 -28.05 7.27
C LEU A 3 -3.22 -27.28 6.60
N ILE A 4 -3.31 -27.60 6.14
CA ILE A 4 -3.55 -26.92 5.31
C ILE A 4 -4.11 -25.78 5.46
N ARG A 5 -4.43 -25.48 5.87
CA ARG A 5 -4.94 -24.44 6.20
C ARG A 5 -4.16 -23.27 6.38
N SER A 6 -2.97 -23.33 6.52
CA SER A 6 -2.11 -22.19 6.57
C SER A 6 -2.12 -21.43 5.27
N SER A 7 -2.16 -22.09 4.19
CA SER A 7 -2.20 -21.41 2.92
C SER A 7 -3.48 -20.62 2.76
N GLN A 8 -4.55 -21.09 3.35
CA GLN A 8 -5.79 -20.36 3.23
C GLN A 8 -5.76 -19.07 3.98
N ARG A 9 -5.04 -19.02 5.07
CA ARG A 9 -4.89 -17.81 5.80
C ARG A 9 -4.20 -16.75 4.97
N GLU A 10 -3.17 -17.17 4.25
CA GLU A 10 -2.43 -16.25 3.40
C GLU A 10 -3.23 -15.79 2.22
N GLU A 11 -4.22 -16.55 1.88
CA GLU A 11 -5.03 -16.26 0.71
C GLU A 11 -6.28 -15.50 1.05
N GLN A 12 -6.33 -14.93 2.24
CA GLN A 12 -7.45 -14.07 2.51
C GLN A 12 -7.51 -13.01 1.41
N PRO A 13 -8.59 -12.99 0.64
CA PRO A 13 -8.63 -12.13 -0.53
C PRO A 13 -8.73 -10.67 -0.13
N LEU A 14 -8.03 -9.85 -0.86
CA LEU A 14 -8.22 -8.41 -0.80
C LEU A 14 -8.35 -7.92 -2.23
N VAL A 15 -9.22 -6.97 -2.43
CA VAL A 15 -9.41 -6.34 -3.71
C VAL A 15 -8.77 -4.96 -3.64
N LEU A 16 -7.95 -4.65 -4.62
CA LEU A 16 -7.35 -3.33 -4.77
C LEU A 16 -8.18 -2.54 -5.75
N VAL A 17 -8.71 -1.42 -5.30
CA VAL A 17 -9.52 -0.54 -6.14
C VAL A 17 -8.69 0.70 -6.45
N GLN A 18 -8.66 1.08 -7.72
CA GLN A 18 -7.89 2.21 -8.21
C GLN A 18 -8.82 3.25 -8.80
N GLU A 19 -8.52 4.50 -8.53
CA GLU A 19 -9.31 5.60 -9.07
C GLU A 19 -8.39 6.80 -9.26
N VAL A 20 -8.49 7.46 -10.42
CA VAL A 20 -7.75 8.69 -10.65
C VAL A 20 -8.70 9.85 -10.46
N ILE A 21 -8.29 10.78 -9.62
CA ILE A 21 -9.11 11.92 -9.23
C ILE A 21 -8.38 13.19 -9.63
N THR A 22 -9.12 14.12 -10.26
CA THR A 22 -8.59 15.44 -10.53
C THR A 22 -8.74 16.27 -9.26
N VAL A 23 -7.64 16.86 -8.83
CA VAL A 23 -7.63 17.66 -7.60
C VAL A 23 -8.34 18.98 -7.84
N ASP A 24 -9.23 19.34 -6.94
CA ASP A 24 -9.88 20.63 -6.93
C ASP A 24 -9.77 21.25 -5.52
N ASP A 25 -10.43 22.38 -5.31
CA ASP A 25 -10.31 23.09 -4.06
C ASP A 25 -10.89 22.34 -2.87
N ASP A 26 -11.76 21.37 -3.15
CA ASP A 26 -12.41 20.61 -2.10
C ASP A 26 -11.71 19.28 -1.82
N PHE A 27 -10.63 18.98 -2.52
CA PHE A 27 -9.96 17.70 -2.35
C PHE A 27 -9.27 17.62 -1.00
N CYS A 28 -9.51 16.54 -0.28
CA CYS A 28 -8.80 16.21 0.95
C CYS A 28 -8.34 14.77 0.89
N VAL A 29 -7.14 14.52 1.41
CA VAL A 29 -6.66 13.15 1.55
C VAL A 29 -7.40 12.48 2.70
N PRO A 30 -8.09 11.37 2.45
CA PRO A 30 -8.79 10.67 3.52
C PRO A 30 -7.83 10.15 4.58
N ARG A 31 -8.27 10.14 5.82
CA ARG A 31 -7.50 9.61 6.93
C ARG A 31 -7.96 8.20 7.24
N ASP A 32 -7.77 7.31 6.29
CA ASP A 32 -8.19 5.93 6.42
C ASP A 32 -6.99 5.08 6.03
N LYS A 33 -6.59 4.18 6.91
CA LYS A 33 -5.40 3.36 6.66
C LYS A 33 -5.58 2.39 5.51
N ASP A 34 -6.81 2.16 5.09
CA ASP A 34 -7.10 1.30 3.95
C ASP A 34 -7.18 2.07 2.64
N ILE A 35 -6.92 3.36 2.68
CA ILE A 35 -6.95 4.23 1.52
C ILE A 35 -5.61 4.95 1.41
N ALA A 36 -5.05 4.95 0.21
CA ALA A 36 -3.82 5.67 -0.08
C ALA A 36 -4.05 6.63 -1.23
N CYS A 37 -3.50 7.82 -1.11
CA CYS A 37 -3.54 8.80 -2.19
C CYS A 37 -2.12 9.18 -2.56
N LEU A 38 -1.83 9.13 -3.84
CA LEU A 38 -0.49 9.38 -4.37
C LEU A 38 -0.60 10.38 -5.51
N ASP A 39 0.47 11.13 -5.73
CA ASP A 39 0.56 12.04 -6.86
C ASP A 39 0.69 11.22 -8.13
N ALA A 40 -0.35 11.18 -8.94
CA ALA A 40 -0.39 10.33 -10.11
C ALA A 40 0.73 10.68 -11.10
N ASP A 41 1.11 11.94 -11.16
CA ASP A 41 2.11 12.37 -12.14
C ASP A 41 3.54 12.09 -11.69
N SER A 42 3.77 11.78 -10.42
CA SER A 42 5.10 11.47 -9.94
C SER A 42 5.37 9.97 -9.90
N LEU A 43 4.37 9.15 -10.19
CA LEU A 43 4.52 7.69 -10.13
C LEU A 43 5.37 7.19 -11.30
N PRO A 44 6.12 6.11 -11.08
CA PRO A 44 6.84 5.50 -12.20
C PRO A 44 5.87 4.85 -13.15
N GLN A 45 6.35 4.52 -14.34
CA GLN A 45 5.55 3.79 -15.30
C GLN A 45 5.50 2.33 -14.93
N GLY A 46 4.36 1.69 -15.18
CA GLY A 46 4.21 0.28 -14.92
C GLY A 46 2.84 -0.02 -14.39
N GLU A 47 2.58 -1.30 -14.22
CA GLU A 47 1.31 -1.77 -13.69
C GLU A 47 1.24 -1.56 -12.19
N VAL A 48 0.03 -1.33 -11.71
CA VAL A 48 -0.23 -1.31 -10.26
C VAL A 48 -0.52 -2.74 -9.84
N THR A 49 0.27 -3.24 -8.90
CA THR A 49 0.10 -4.61 -8.41
C THR A 49 0.13 -4.62 -6.90
N MET A 50 -0.52 -5.61 -6.32
CA MET A 50 -0.50 -5.82 -4.87
C MET A 50 0.00 -7.22 -4.59
N ARG A 51 0.92 -7.33 -3.65
CA ARG A 51 1.50 -8.63 -3.28
C ARG A 51 1.92 -8.61 -1.82
N VAL A 52 2.25 -9.78 -1.30
CA VAL A 52 2.85 -9.87 0.02
C VAL A 52 4.30 -9.39 -0.08
N TRP A 53 4.76 -8.68 0.95
CA TRP A 53 6.13 -8.18 0.94
C TRP A 53 7.15 -9.31 0.91
N ARG A 54 8.35 -8.99 0.45
CA ARG A 54 9.44 -9.96 0.35
C ARG A 54 10.69 -9.38 1.00
N SER A 55 11.58 -10.29 1.36
CA SER A 55 12.90 -9.89 1.83
C SER A 55 13.58 -9.03 0.75
N GLY A 56 14.17 -7.94 1.18
CA GLY A 56 14.80 -7.01 0.25
C GLY A 56 13.93 -5.84 -0.15
N ASP A 57 12.64 -5.91 0.08
CA ASP A 57 11.75 -4.78 -0.20
C ASP A 57 12.12 -3.58 0.64
N ARG A 58 12.03 -2.40 0.01
CA ARG A 58 12.33 -1.14 0.69
C ARG A 58 11.47 -0.04 0.11
N PHE A 59 11.25 0.99 0.90
CA PHE A 59 10.47 2.15 0.48
C PHE A 59 10.91 3.34 1.33
N VAL A 60 10.43 4.53 0.97
CA VAL A 60 10.68 5.73 1.77
C VAL A 60 9.38 6.03 2.52
N PRO A 61 9.30 5.70 3.81
CA PRO A 61 8.03 5.91 4.54
C PRO A 61 7.62 7.37 4.53
N PHE A 62 6.32 7.61 4.42
CA PHE A 62 5.79 8.96 4.39
C PHE A 62 6.33 9.76 5.58
N GLY A 63 6.82 10.95 5.31
CA GLY A 63 7.40 11.80 6.33
C GLY A 63 8.88 11.58 6.58
N MET A 64 9.48 10.58 5.95
CA MET A 64 10.91 10.30 6.10
C MET A 64 11.63 10.64 4.79
N LYS A 65 12.95 10.70 4.85
CA LYS A 65 13.74 11.12 3.69
C LYS A 65 14.54 10.00 3.06
N GLY A 66 14.78 8.91 3.76
CA GLY A 66 15.63 7.84 3.26
C GLY A 66 14.87 6.53 3.15
N PHE A 67 15.47 5.62 2.39
CA PHE A 67 14.91 4.28 2.26
C PHE A 67 14.98 3.54 3.58
N LYS A 68 13.94 2.75 3.82
CA LYS A 68 13.89 1.84 4.96
C LYS A 68 13.42 0.50 4.44
N LYS A 69 14.06 -0.56 4.91
CA LYS A 69 13.61 -1.90 4.53
C LYS A 69 12.25 -2.17 5.16
N VAL A 70 11.37 -2.79 4.39
CA VAL A 70 10.07 -3.16 4.90
C VAL A 70 10.21 -4.03 6.15
N ARG A 71 11.16 -4.98 6.11
CA ARG A 71 11.41 -5.83 7.27
C ARG A 71 11.68 -5.02 8.54
N ASP A 72 12.52 -4.00 8.42
CA ASP A 72 12.87 -3.18 9.58
C ASP A 72 11.70 -2.32 10.04
N TYR A 73 10.94 -1.80 9.08
CA TYR A 73 9.74 -1.03 9.41
C TYR A 73 8.74 -1.88 10.21
N LEU A 74 8.50 -3.10 9.74
CA LEU A 74 7.53 -3.97 10.42
C LEU A 74 8.03 -4.38 11.79
N ARG A 75 9.35 -4.61 11.93
CA ARG A 75 9.92 -4.91 13.23
C ARG A 75 9.73 -3.74 14.20
N ASP A 76 9.96 -2.52 13.72
CA ASP A 76 9.81 -1.33 14.56
C ASP A 76 8.37 -1.10 14.95
N ARG A 77 7.43 -1.53 14.11
CA ARG A 77 6.00 -1.45 14.42
C ARG A 77 5.57 -2.54 15.38
N LYS A 78 6.44 -3.49 15.67
CA LYS A 78 6.15 -4.59 16.57
C LYS A 78 4.96 -5.42 16.14
N GLN A 79 4.83 -5.63 14.83
CA GLN A 79 3.79 -6.48 14.32
C GLN A 79 4.00 -7.91 14.77
N SER A 80 2.91 -8.63 15.00
CA SER A 80 2.99 -10.06 15.29
C SER A 80 3.54 -10.79 14.07
N LEU A 81 3.99 -12.03 14.28
CA LEU A 81 4.47 -12.83 13.16
C LEU A 81 3.39 -13.00 12.11
N PHE A 82 2.16 -13.24 12.54
CA PHE A 82 1.05 -13.40 11.61
C PHE A 82 0.85 -12.14 10.78
N GLU A 83 0.87 -10.99 11.43
CA GLU A 83 0.70 -9.72 10.72
C GLU A 83 1.81 -9.49 9.72
N LYS A 84 3.05 -9.79 10.11
CA LYS A 84 4.18 -9.63 9.21
C LYS A 84 4.06 -10.53 8.00
N GLU A 85 3.63 -11.78 8.22
CA GLU A 85 3.55 -12.72 7.12
C GLU A 85 2.46 -12.36 6.12
N SER A 86 1.45 -11.64 6.56
CA SER A 86 0.35 -11.27 5.67
C SER A 86 0.42 -9.82 5.18
N GLN A 87 1.46 -9.09 5.57
CA GLN A 87 1.59 -7.68 5.15
C GLN A 87 1.72 -7.58 3.64
N ARG A 88 0.95 -6.68 3.04
CA ARG A 88 0.96 -6.51 1.59
C ARG A 88 1.54 -5.16 1.24
N VAL A 89 2.09 -5.10 0.04
CA VAL A 89 2.60 -3.87 -0.55
C VAL A 89 1.94 -3.67 -1.89
N VAL A 90 1.76 -2.41 -2.27
CA VAL A 90 1.32 -2.05 -3.61
C VAL A 90 2.49 -1.44 -4.33
N CYS A 91 2.72 -1.93 -5.54
CA CYS A 91 3.84 -1.49 -6.38
C CYS A 91 3.30 -0.87 -7.66
N VAL A 92 4.03 0.09 -8.19
CA VAL A 92 3.83 0.56 -9.56
C VAL A 92 5.13 0.26 -10.27
N GLY A 93 5.07 -0.63 -11.25
CA GLY A 93 6.27 -1.17 -11.84
C GLY A 93 7.09 -1.88 -10.77
N ASP A 94 8.34 -1.49 -10.60
CA ASP A 94 9.23 -2.11 -9.63
C ASP A 94 9.30 -1.35 -8.31
N GLU A 95 8.55 -0.26 -8.16
CA GLU A 95 8.66 0.59 -6.99
C GLU A 95 7.49 0.36 -6.04
N ILE A 96 7.79 0.22 -4.75
CA ILE A 96 6.74 0.16 -3.74
C ILE A 96 6.22 1.57 -3.52
N VAL A 97 4.90 1.72 -3.59
CA VAL A 97 4.26 3.02 -3.39
C VAL A 97 3.42 3.06 -2.12
N TRP A 98 3.04 1.90 -1.59
CA TRP A 98 2.18 1.84 -0.41
C TRP A 98 2.43 0.56 0.36
N LEU A 99 2.72 0.68 1.65
CA LEU A 99 2.70 -0.45 2.57
C LEU A 99 1.30 -0.47 3.17
N VAL A 100 0.51 -1.43 2.73
CA VAL A 100 -0.95 -1.43 2.97
C VAL A 100 -1.26 -1.39 4.46
N GLY A 101 -2.13 -0.48 4.83
CA GLY A 101 -2.52 -0.32 6.23
C GLY A 101 -1.51 0.45 7.07
N GLU A 102 -0.37 0.81 6.48
CA GLU A 102 0.70 1.48 7.21
C GLU A 102 0.99 2.84 6.59
N ARG A 103 1.96 2.92 5.69
CA ARG A 103 2.37 4.20 5.12
C ARG A 103 2.56 4.12 3.62
N THR A 104 2.29 5.23 2.97
CA THR A 104 2.63 5.40 1.56
C THR A 104 4.10 5.76 1.44
N ASP A 105 4.62 5.71 0.21
CA ASP A 105 5.99 6.11 -0.07
C ASP A 105 6.04 7.64 -0.22
N ASN A 106 6.97 8.24 0.48
CA ASN A 106 7.09 9.69 0.53
C ASN A 106 7.45 10.32 -0.82
N ARG A 107 8.09 9.56 -1.69
CA ARG A 107 8.50 10.09 -3.00
C ARG A 107 7.31 10.42 -3.89
N PHE A 108 6.18 9.81 -3.63
CA PHE A 108 4.99 9.95 -4.47
C PHE A 108 3.83 10.60 -3.72
N ARG A 109 4.15 11.36 -2.68
CA ARG A 109 3.12 11.97 -1.83
C ARG A 109 2.36 13.05 -2.57
N VAL A 110 1.14 13.28 -2.14
CA VAL A 110 0.33 14.39 -2.62
C VAL A 110 0.90 15.69 -2.03
N THR A 111 1.06 16.68 -2.88
CA THR A 111 1.55 18.00 -2.47
C THR A 111 0.57 19.05 -2.95
N SER A 112 0.86 20.31 -2.61
CA SER A 112 0.03 21.42 -3.08
C SER A 112 0.08 21.59 -4.59
N ASN A 113 1.08 21.00 -5.25
CA ASN A 113 1.21 21.09 -6.71
C ASN A 113 0.60 19.89 -7.44
N THR A 114 0.08 18.93 -6.70
CA THR A 114 -0.50 17.74 -7.29
C THR A 114 -1.79 18.09 -8.02
N ARG A 115 -1.91 17.66 -9.27
CA ARG A 115 -3.10 17.91 -10.08
C ARG A 115 -3.99 16.69 -10.19
N ARG A 116 -3.39 15.50 -10.26
CA ARG A 116 -4.14 14.26 -10.33
C ARG A 116 -3.64 13.34 -9.25
N VAL A 117 -4.56 12.64 -8.63
CA VAL A 117 -4.28 11.75 -7.53
C VAL A 117 -4.70 10.35 -7.93
N LEU A 118 -3.80 9.40 -7.71
CA LEU A 118 -4.17 7.99 -7.78
C LEU A 118 -4.63 7.58 -6.39
N LYS A 119 -5.92 7.28 -6.27
CA LYS A 119 -6.49 6.82 -5.01
C LYS A 119 -6.57 5.31 -5.05
N LEU A 120 -5.95 4.69 -4.07
CA LEU A 120 -5.94 3.23 -3.93
C LEU A 120 -6.69 2.88 -2.65
N SER A 121 -7.51 1.86 -2.72
CA SER A 121 -8.16 1.35 -1.53
C SER A 121 -8.19 -0.16 -1.56
N VAL A 122 -8.16 -0.77 -0.38
CA VAL A 122 -8.25 -2.22 -0.26
C VAL A 122 -9.54 -2.56 0.44
N GLN A 123 -10.17 -3.62 -0.04
CA GLN A 123 -11.44 -4.06 0.49
C GLN A 123 -11.44 -5.57 0.56
N ILE A 124 -12.13 -6.10 1.56
CA ILE A 124 -12.41 -7.52 1.59
C ILE A 124 -13.61 -7.75 0.68
N PRO A 125 -13.51 -8.66 -0.28
CA PRO A 125 -14.64 -8.89 -1.17
C PRO A 125 -15.87 -9.28 -0.36
N ASN A 126 -17.00 -8.75 -0.78
CA ASN A 126 -18.24 -9.00 -0.09
C ASN A 126 -18.91 -10.20 -0.73
N CYS A 127 -18.39 -11.36 -0.47
CA CYS A 127 -18.84 -12.54 -1.18
C CYS A 127 -19.91 -13.33 -0.41
N GLY A 128 -20.30 -12.87 0.73
CA GLY A 128 -21.31 -13.56 1.50
C GLY A 128 -22.71 -13.04 1.30
N ASP A 129 -22.84 -12.01 0.55
CA ASP A 129 -24.14 -11.32 0.50
C ASP A 129 -24.96 -11.64 -0.70
#